data_c42f501ecc6abadb4cfe0e8175bb18f8
#
_entry.id   c42f501ecc6abadb4cfe0e8175bb18f8
#
_cell.length_a   1.000
_cell.length_b   1.000
_cell.length_c   1.000
_cell.angle_alpha   90.00
_cell.angle_beta   90.00
_cell.angle_gamma   90.00
#
_symmetry.space_group_name_H-M   'P 1'
#
loop_
_entity.id
_entity.type
_entity.pdbx_description
1 polymer ?
#
loop_
_entity_poly.entity_id
_entity_poly.type
_entity_poly.pdbx_seq_one_letter_code
_entity_poly.pdbx_strand_id
1 'polypeptide(L)'
;DLFNPPGSLAWVTDLGFVPNLVRERIRKAQILVLESNYCPHMLEADNKRPWSLKQRIRSRHGHLSNHSTFELLNSYNSSCWQKIFIMHLSKDCNDVNLVCQQFKELNGQGNRFKTFVIDPLTAEPHLV
;
A
#
# COMPACT_ATOMS: atom_id res chain seq x y z
N ASP A 1 10.64 13.99 18.26
CA ASP A 1 9.27 14.48 18.07
C ASP A 1 8.33 13.86 19.10
N LEU A 2 7.62 14.70 19.83
CA LEU A 2 6.70 14.26 20.89
C LEU A 2 5.53 13.44 20.36
N PHE A 3 5.12 13.70 19.14
CA PHE A 3 3.96 13.02 18.53
C PHE A 3 4.35 11.82 17.68
N ASN A 4 5.65 11.61 17.46
CA ASN A 4 6.15 10.54 16.62
C ASN A 4 7.50 10.06 17.14
N PRO A 5 7.50 9.35 18.28
CA PRO A 5 8.73 8.88 18.90
C PRO A 5 9.49 7.90 17.98
N PRO A 6 10.81 7.72 18.21
CA PRO A 6 11.60 6.74 17.47
C PRO A 6 10.95 5.35 17.48
N GLY A 7 10.89 4.70 16.33
CA GLY A 7 10.27 3.39 16.18
C GLY A 7 8.76 3.42 15.99
N SER A 8 8.17 4.59 15.68
CA SER A 8 6.72 4.68 15.44
C SER A 8 6.30 3.90 14.19
N LEU A 9 5.19 3.21 14.32
CA LEU A 9 4.62 2.34 13.29
C LEU A 9 3.22 2.78 12.95
N ALA A 10 2.90 2.88 11.66
CA ALA A 10 1.53 3.03 11.18
C ALA A 10 1.15 1.78 10.38
N TRP A 11 0.09 1.11 10.80
CA TRP A 11 -0.44 -0.07 10.15
C TRP A 11 -1.83 0.26 9.59
N VAL A 12 -1.96 0.22 8.27
CA VAL A 12 -3.20 0.62 7.58
C VAL A 12 -3.58 -0.45 6.56
N THR A 13 -4.60 -1.23 6.90
CA THR A 13 -5.19 -2.26 6.04
C THR A 13 -6.71 -2.20 6.12
N ASP A 14 -7.39 -2.76 5.12
CA ASP A 14 -8.85 -2.86 5.08
C ASP A 14 -9.57 -1.51 5.06
N LEU A 15 -8.95 -0.52 4.41
CA LEU A 15 -9.54 0.78 4.14
C LEU A 15 -9.56 1.01 2.64
N GLY A 16 -10.71 1.39 2.10
CA GLY A 16 -10.82 1.83 0.70
C GLY A 16 -10.56 3.31 0.51
N PHE A 17 -10.47 4.03 1.60
CA PHE A 17 -10.20 5.48 1.63
C PHE A 17 -9.40 5.81 2.89
N VAL A 18 -8.42 6.70 2.75
CA VAL A 18 -7.56 7.09 3.88
C VAL A 18 -7.97 8.47 4.37
N PRO A 19 -8.57 8.56 5.58
CA PRO A 19 -8.95 9.86 6.16
C PRO A 19 -7.74 10.74 6.46
N ASN A 20 -7.96 12.04 6.57
CA ASN A 20 -6.89 13.01 6.80
C ASN A 20 -6.08 12.72 8.06
N LEU A 21 -6.73 12.30 9.14
CA LEU A 21 -6.01 11.96 10.37
C LEU A 21 -5.06 10.78 10.17
N VAL A 22 -5.50 9.76 9.44
CA VAL A 22 -4.66 8.61 9.12
C VAL A 22 -3.52 9.02 8.19
N ARG A 23 -3.78 9.89 7.22
CA ARG A 23 -2.74 10.44 6.33
C ARG A 23 -1.64 11.15 7.11
N GLU A 24 -2.00 11.94 8.12
CA GLU A 24 -1.03 12.61 8.97
C GLU A 24 -0.18 11.62 9.77
N ARG A 25 -0.78 10.55 10.27
CA ARG A 25 -0.05 9.48 10.97
C ARG A 25 0.92 8.77 10.04
N ILE A 26 0.48 8.47 8.83
CA ILE A 26 1.34 7.86 7.79
C ILE A 26 2.53 8.76 7.50
N ARG A 27 2.29 10.05 7.30
CA ARG A 27 3.34 10.99 6.97
C ARG A 27 4.44 11.07 8.04
N LYS A 28 4.06 10.92 9.31
CA LYS A 28 4.98 11.07 10.45
C LYS A 28 5.61 9.78 10.94
N ALA A 29 5.08 8.62 10.55
CA ALA A 29 5.60 7.34 11.02
C ALA A 29 6.97 7.04 10.42
N GLN A 30 7.75 6.25 11.12
CA GLN A 30 9.04 5.77 10.64
C GLN A 30 8.90 4.46 9.87
N ILE A 31 7.99 3.61 10.30
CA ILE A 31 7.70 2.33 9.66
C ILE A 31 6.23 2.33 9.25
N LEU A 32 6.00 2.00 7.98
CA LEU A 32 4.65 1.90 7.44
C LEU A 32 4.35 0.45 7.06
N VAL A 33 3.14 0.02 7.38
CA VAL A 33 2.56 -1.22 6.86
C VAL A 33 1.28 -0.83 6.16
N LEU A 34 1.25 -0.92 4.84
CA LEU A 34 0.15 -0.44 4.02
C LEU A 34 -0.35 -1.54 3.09
N GLU A 35 -1.67 -1.51 2.86
CA GLU A 35 -2.30 -2.40 1.90
C GLU A 35 -2.11 -1.90 0.49
N SER A 36 -1.87 -2.84 -0.44
CA SER A 36 -1.96 -2.63 -1.88
C SER A 36 -2.70 -3.85 -2.42
N ASN A 37 -4.04 -3.81 -2.38
CA ASN A 37 -4.82 -5.03 -2.51
C ASN A 37 -4.98 -5.50 -3.94
N TYR A 38 -5.29 -4.61 -4.87
CA TYR A 38 -5.65 -5.03 -6.22
C TYR A 38 -5.10 -4.09 -7.29
N CYS A 39 -4.85 -4.68 -8.46
CA CYS A 39 -4.64 -3.94 -9.69
C CYS A 39 -6.02 -3.63 -10.28
N PRO A 40 -6.33 -2.35 -10.57
CA PRO A 40 -7.65 -1.99 -11.12
C PRO A 40 -8.03 -2.76 -12.38
N HIS A 41 -7.09 -2.96 -13.29
CA HIS A 41 -7.33 -3.72 -14.52
C HIS A 41 -7.61 -5.19 -14.25
N MET A 42 -6.89 -5.81 -13.33
CA MET A 42 -7.10 -7.22 -12.98
C MET A 42 -8.44 -7.42 -12.29
N LEU A 43 -8.85 -6.49 -11.42
CA LEU A 43 -10.15 -6.57 -10.78
C LEU A 43 -11.29 -6.43 -11.79
N GLU A 44 -11.16 -5.49 -12.71
CA GLU A 44 -12.17 -5.28 -13.76
C GLU A 44 -12.29 -6.50 -14.67
N ALA A 45 -11.17 -7.11 -15.05
CA ALA A 45 -11.14 -8.28 -15.92
C ALA A 45 -11.51 -9.58 -15.22
N ASP A 46 -11.55 -9.60 -13.89
CA ASP A 46 -11.89 -10.79 -13.12
C ASP A 46 -13.34 -11.20 -13.38
N ASN A 47 -13.54 -12.47 -13.73
CA ASN A 47 -14.87 -13.02 -14.04
C ASN A 47 -15.41 -13.94 -12.95
N LYS A 48 -14.69 -14.10 -11.84
CA LYS A 48 -15.11 -14.94 -10.71
C LYS A 48 -15.98 -14.20 -9.71
N ARG A 49 -15.78 -12.88 -9.59
CA ARG A 49 -16.48 -12.03 -8.63
C ARG A 49 -17.68 -11.35 -9.28
N PRO A 50 -18.85 -11.36 -8.62
CA PRO A 50 -20.00 -10.60 -9.12
C PRO A 50 -19.73 -9.09 -9.06
N TRP A 51 -20.45 -8.35 -9.88
CA TRP A 51 -20.31 -6.89 -9.98
C TRP A 51 -20.45 -6.19 -8.62
N SER A 52 -21.42 -6.61 -7.81
CA SER A 52 -21.65 -6.01 -6.49
C SER A 52 -20.44 -6.13 -5.58
N LEU A 53 -19.72 -7.27 -5.63
CA LEU A 53 -18.52 -7.48 -4.85
C LEU A 53 -17.37 -6.59 -5.35
N LYS A 54 -17.23 -6.45 -6.67
CA LYS A 54 -16.23 -5.56 -7.25
C LYS A 54 -16.45 -4.11 -6.82
N GLN A 55 -17.70 -3.66 -6.81
CA GLN A 55 -18.04 -2.32 -6.34
C GLN A 55 -17.68 -2.12 -4.87
N ARG A 56 -17.96 -3.13 -4.04
CA ARG A 56 -17.62 -3.08 -2.62
C ARG A 56 -16.11 -3.00 -2.41
N ILE A 57 -15.33 -3.77 -3.16
CA ILE A 57 -13.87 -3.75 -3.08
C ILE A 57 -13.33 -2.36 -3.40
N ARG A 58 -13.91 -1.69 -4.40
CA ARG A 58 -13.50 -0.34 -4.81
C ARG A 58 -14.02 0.77 -3.89
N SER A 59 -14.95 0.48 -3.01
CA SER A 59 -15.61 1.49 -2.18
C SER A 59 -14.72 1.96 -1.04
N ARG A 60 -15.18 3.01 -0.34
CA ARG A 60 -14.52 3.55 0.84
C ARG A 60 -14.37 2.52 1.97
N HIS A 61 -15.25 1.53 2.00
CA HIS A 61 -15.26 0.44 2.98
C HIS A 61 -14.62 -0.84 2.45
N GLY A 62 -13.95 -0.76 1.32
CA GLY A 62 -13.30 -1.90 0.69
C GLY A 62 -11.79 -1.93 0.95
N HIS A 63 -11.02 -1.85 -0.13
CA HIS A 63 -9.57 -1.96 -0.08
C HIS A 63 -8.91 -0.89 -0.93
N LEU A 64 -7.65 -0.58 -0.63
CA LEU A 64 -6.85 0.32 -1.45
C LEU A 64 -6.30 -0.41 -2.67
N SER A 65 -6.42 0.21 -3.84
CA SER A 65 -5.77 -0.28 -5.04
C SER A 65 -4.27 0.01 -5.02
N ASN A 66 -3.52 -0.66 -5.89
CA ASN A 66 -2.10 -0.37 -6.09
C ASN A 66 -1.88 1.12 -6.40
N HIS A 67 -2.72 1.67 -7.28
CA HIS A 67 -2.64 3.07 -7.66
C HIS A 67 -2.88 4.01 -6.48
N SER A 68 -3.92 3.75 -5.68
CA SER A 68 -4.27 4.60 -4.54
C SER A 68 -3.17 4.62 -3.49
N THR A 69 -2.57 3.48 -3.19
CA THR A 69 -1.48 3.39 -2.22
C THR A 69 -0.23 4.09 -2.74
N PHE A 70 0.11 3.89 -4.00
CA PHE A 70 1.24 4.56 -4.63
C PHE A 70 1.07 6.09 -4.60
N GLU A 71 -0.10 6.59 -5.00
CA GLU A 71 -0.38 8.03 -5.01
C GLU A 71 -0.33 8.63 -3.60
N LEU A 72 -0.82 7.90 -2.61
CA LEU A 72 -0.76 8.34 -1.23
C LEU A 72 0.69 8.56 -0.78
N LEU A 73 1.56 7.59 -1.02
CA LEU A 73 2.96 7.67 -0.64
C LEU A 73 3.71 8.72 -1.46
N ASN A 74 3.46 8.75 -2.76
CA ASN A 74 4.12 9.67 -3.67
C ASN A 74 3.77 11.14 -3.37
N SER A 75 2.58 11.40 -2.86
CA SER A 75 2.14 12.75 -2.53
C SER A 75 2.87 13.33 -1.30
N TYR A 76 3.33 12.49 -0.40
CA TYR A 76 4.01 12.96 0.81
C TYR A 76 5.53 12.90 0.74
N ASN A 77 6.09 11.82 0.22
CA ASN A 77 7.53 11.63 0.15
C ASN A 77 8.24 12.06 1.45
N SER A 78 7.77 11.54 2.57
CA SER A 78 8.16 11.99 3.91
C SER A 78 9.60 11.61 4.26
N SER A 79 10.32 12.55 4.87
CA SER A 79 11.66 12.30 5.40
C SER A 79 11.67 11.44 6.67
N CYS A 80 10.51 11.20 7.28
CA CYS A 80 10.39 10.38 8.47
C CYS A 80 10.48 8.88 8.16
N TRP A 81 10.11 8.48 6.96
CA TRP A 81 10.02 7.06 6.60
C TRP A 81 11.38 6.40 6.55
N GLN A 82 11.48 5.23 7.17
CA GLN A 82 12.66 4.38 7.14
C GLN A 82 12.38 3.07 6.41
N LYS A 83 11.22 2.46 6.66
CA LYS A 83 10.79 1.22 6.01
C LYS A 83 9.31 1.27 5.70
N ILE A 84 8.96 0.78 4.51
CA ILE A 84 7.58 0.65 4.06
C ILE A 84 7.36 -0.80 3.66
N PHE A 85 6.35 -1.42 4.28
CA PHE A 85 5.93 -2.77 3.94
C PHE A 85 4.58 -2.72 3.23
N ILE A 86 4.57 -3.14 1.98
CA ILE A 86 3.37 -3.23 1.16
C ILE A 86 2.86 -4.65 1.24
N MET A 87 1.64 -4.82 1.70
CA MET A 87 1.08 -6.14 1.97
C MET A 87 -0.40 -6.24 1.61
N HIS A 88 -1.00 -7.36 1.96
CA HIS A 88 -2.42 -7.65 1.76
C HIS A 88 -2.81 -7.61 0.28
N LEU A 89 -1.93 -8.12 -0.59
CA LEU A 89 -2.19 -8.24 -2.02
C LEU A 89 -3.22 -9.34 -2.27
N SER A 90 -4.19 -9.06 -3.14
CA SER A 90 -5.13 -10.09 -3.61
C SER A 90 -4.38 -11.16 -4.40
N LYS A 91 -4.70 -12.42 -4.13
CA LYS A 91 -4.10 -13.54 -4.87
C LYS A 91 -4.61 -13.61 -6.32
N ASP A 92 -5.85 -13.20 -6.55
CA ASP A 92 -6.50 -13.29 -7.86
C ASP A 92 -6.44 -12.01 -8.66
N CYS A 93 -6.49 -10.85 -7.98
CA CYS A 93 -6.60 -9.55 -8.63
C CYS A 93 -5.37 -8.69 -8.47
N ASN A 94 -4.23 -9.31 -8.20
CA ASN A 94 -2.95 -8.60 -8.11
C ASN A 94 -1.81 -9.51 -8.54
N ASP A 95 -0.62 -8.90 -8.68
CA ASP A 95 0.60 -9.60 -9.08
C ASP A 95 1.78 -8.94 -8.36
N VAL A 96 2.54 -9.75 -7.62
CA VAL A 96 3.70 -9.27 -6.83
C VAL A 96 4.69 -8.51 -7.71
N ASN A 97 4.99 -9.03 -8.90
CA ASN A 97 5.94 -8.38 -9.81
C ASN A 97 5.45 -7.02 -10.28
N LEU A 98 4.15 -6.90 -10.54
CA LEU A 98 3.53 -5.64 -10.94
C LEU A 98 3.63 -4.60 -9.82
N VAL A 99 3.35 -5.02 -8.60
CA VAL A 99 3.45 -4.15 -7.42
C VAL A 99 4.89 -3.73 -7.19
N CYS A 100 5.83 -4.66 -7.23
CA CYS A 100 7.26 -4.34 -7.10
C CYS A 100 7.72 -3.33 -8.14
N GLN A 101 7.31 -3.51 -9.38
CA GLN A 101 7.67 -2.60 -10.48
C GLN A 101 7.11 -1.21 -10.25
N GLN A 102 5.86 -1.12 -9.80
CA GLN A 102 5.22 0.17 -9.54
C GLN A 102 5.88 0.92 -8.39
N PHE A 103 6.12 0.25 -7.28
CA PHE A 103 6.69 0.89 -6.09
C PHE A 103 8.19 1.16 -6.20
N LYS A 104 8.86 0.58 -7.17
CA LYS A 104 10.25 0.89 -7.47
C LYS A 104 10.46 2.35 -7.81
N GLU A 105 9.49 2.98 -8.45
CA GLU A 105 9.54 4.40 -8.77
C GLU A 105 9.55 5.28 -7.53
N LEU A 106 8.87 4.83 -6.47
CA LEU A 106 8.87 5.54 -5.20
C LEU A 106 10.27 5.55 -4.58
N ASN A 107 10.98 4.43 -4.60
CA ASN A 107 12.35 4.31 -4.10
C ASN A 107 13.34 5.15 -4.90
N GLY A 108 13.10 5.34 -6.19
CA GLY A 108 13.95 6.12 -7.08
C GLY A 108 14.03 7.60 -6.71
N GLN A 109 13.18 8.07 -5.81
CA GLN A 109 13.11 9.48 -5.42
C GLN A 109 14.03 9.86 -4.24
N GLY A 110 15.14 9.14 -4.03
CA GLY A 110 16.17 9.59 -3.10
C GLY A 110 16.69 8.59 -2.08
N ASN A 111 16.33 7.34 -2.14
CA ASN A 111 16.89 6.24 -1.32
C ASN A 111 16.86 6.47 0.20
N ARG A 112 15.94 7.27 0.71
CA ARG A 112 15.86 7.59 2.14
C ARG A 112 15.16 6.51 2.95
N PHE A 113 14.45 5.62 2.29
CA PHE A 113 13.72 4.53 2.92
C PHE A 113 13.78 3.30 2.04
N LYS A 114 13.50 2.15 2.63
CA LYS A 114 13.41 0.88 1.90
C LYS A 114 11.97 0.43 1.82
N THR A 115 11.56 -0.04 0.65
CA THR A 115 10.21 -0.58 0.43
C THR A 115 10.29 -2.08 0.19
N PHE A 116 9.43 -2.80 0.88
CA PHE A 116 9.30 -4.26 0.75
C PHE A 116 7.87 -4.60 0.35
N VAL A 117 7.73 -5.50 -0.62
CA VAL A 117 6.43 -6.04 -1.02
C VAL A 117 6.32 -7.46 -0.48
N ILE A 118 5.27 -7.74 0.28
CA ILE A 118 5.07 -9.06 0.91
C ILE A 118 4.25 -9.94 -0.03
N ASP A 119 4.84 -11.07 -0.44
CA ASP A 119 4.16 -12.04 -1.28
C ASP A 119 3.03 -12.71 -0.50
N PRO A 120 1.78 -12.70 -0.99
CA PRO A 120 0.66 -13.28 -0.27
C PRO A 120 0.71 -14.82 -0.20
N LEU A 121 1.51 -15.47 -1.05
CA LEU A 121 1.61 -16.93 -1.06
C LEU A 121 2.71 -17.46 -0.14
N THR A 122 3.84 -16.78 -0.10
CA THR A 122 5.03 -17.22 0.66
C THR A 122 5.26 -16.43 1.92
N ALA A 123 4.61 -15.27 2.06
CA ALA A 123 4.84 -14.29 3.12
C ALA A 123 6.27 -13.74 3.13
N GLU A 124 7.03 -13.94 2.05
CA GLU A 124 8.39 -13.42 1.93
C GLU A 124 8.40 -11.96 1.48
N PRO A 125 9.27 -11.13 2.08
CA PRO A 125 9.44 -9.75 1.63
C PRO A 125 10.34 -9.70 0.39
N HIS A 126 9.91 -8.91 -0.58
CA HIS A 126 10.70 -8.59 -1.77
C HIS A 126 11.16 -7.14 -1.67
N LEU A 127 12.46 -6.92 -1.58
CA LEU A 127 13.01 -5.56 -1.59
C LEU A 127 12.85 -4.96 -2.99
N VAL A 128 12.28 -3.79 -3.01
CA VAL A 128 11.96 -3.09 -4.26
C VAL A 128 13.06 -2.10 -4.64
#